data_befc36a28c9cb812e83aa478558197b8
#
_entry.id   befc36a28c9cb812e83aa478558197b8
#
_cell.length_a   1.000
_cell.length_b   1.000
_cell.length_c   1.000
_cell.angle_alpha   90.00
_cell.angle_beta   90.00
_cell.angle_gamma   90.00
#
_symmetry.space_group_name_H-M   'P 1'
#
loop_
_entity.id
_entity.type
_entity.pdbx_description
1 polymer ?
#
loop_
_entity_poly.entity_id
_entity_poly.type
_entity_poly.pdbx_seq_one_letter_code
_entity_poly.pdbx_strand_id
1 'polypeptide(L)'
;DVDIAWVENTLENMSLEEMIGQLFCPIGYSTDPEYLNMLLHFHIGGLFFRDGVAEEMQSTFTYAQEHTKIPLLIPSNLEAGGDGAATNGTAYGKQMACAAANDPVYAYRLGKIACSEGSALGINWAFAPVVDIDRNYHNPITNVRTYGDDPEKVYAYAREYLRAADECNMAVSIKHFPGDGVDERDQHLLTSVNSLSMEEWDKSYGSIYQRLIDDGAKTVMAGHIAMPAYQEHFNPQLKGKIVPASLSRELLVNLLRDKLGFNGLVITDATPMVGFTAAGKRSETVPMAIENGCDMILFNKDLKEDYQFMLDGYKNGLLSRERLLDANRRILALKASLRLHEKKIKRQLVPGKEALKNLRTTEHIQWAKELADQSVTLVKDIAENLPILSLIHISE
;
A
#
# COMPACT_ATOMS: atom_id res chain seq x y z
N ASP A 1 -11.98 3.59 -16.97
CA ASP A 1 -12.28 4.98 -17.35
C ASP A 1 -12.51 5.83 -16.11
N VAL A 2 -11.96 7.04 -16.09
CA VAL A 2 -12.14 7.99 -14.98
C VAL A 2 -13.23 8.99 -15.36
N ASP A 3 -14.19 9.23 -14.47
CA ASP A 3 -15.17 10.28 -14.64
C ASP A 3 -14.52 11.65 -14.35
N ILE A 4 -13.88 12.21 -15.37
CA ILE A 4 -13.18 13.50 -15.30
C ILE A 4 -14.15 14.64 -14.94
N ALA A 5 -15.39 14.60 -15.40
CA ALA A 5 -16.37 15.64 -15.10
C ALA A 5 -16.70 15.67 -13.60
N TRP A 6 -16.87 14.49 -12.97
CA TRP A 6 -17.06 14.41 -11.54
C TRP A 6 -15.83 14.90 -10.76
N VAL A 7 -14.62 14.52 -11.22
CA VAL A 7 -13.35 14.94 -10.57
C VAL A 7 -13.22 16.45 -10.55
N GLU A 8 -13.31 17.10 -11.71
CA GLU A 8 -13.12 18.56 -11.81
C GLU A 8 -14.26 19.33 -11.10
N ASN A 9 -15.51 18.92 -11.28
CA ASN A 9 -16.62 19.54 -10.56
C ASN A 9 -16.49 19.40 -9.03
N THR A 10 -16.03 18.24 -8.55
CA THR A 10 -15.81 18.05 -7.11
C THR A 10 -14.69 18.96 -6.61
N LEU A 11 -13.57 19.00 -7.33
CA LEU A 11 -12.40 19.80 -6.98
C LEU A 11 -12.73 21.31 -6.94
N GLU A 12 -13.50 21.80 -7.91
CA GLU A 12 -13.94 23.21 -7.97
C GLU A 12 -14.83 23.61 -6.78
N ASN A 13 -15.58 22.67 -6.23
CA ASN A 13 -16.52 22.89 -5.12
C ASN A 13 -15.97 22.50 -3.74
N MET A 14 -14.69 22.12 -3.65
CA MET A 14 -14.04 21.85 -2.36
C MET A 14 -13.54 23.12 -1.69
N SER A 15 -13.74 23.22 -0.38
CA SER A 15 -13.05 24.21 0.44
C SER A 15 -11.57 23.87 0.62
N LEU A 16 -10.78 24.84 1.10
CA LEU A 16 -9.37 24.57 1.43
C LEU A 16 -9.25 23.47 2.50
N GLU A 17 -10.12 23.51 3.50
CA GLU A 17 -10.15 22.53 4.59
C GLU A 17 -10.45 21.12 4.08
N GLU A 18 -11.39 21.00 3.14
CA GLU A 18 -11.69 19.74 2.47
C GLU A 18 -10.49 19.24 1.64
N MET A 19 -9.83 20.14 0.87
CA MET A 19 -8.64 19.76 0.08
C MET A 19 -7.49 19.30 0.97
N ILE A 20 -7.23 19.96 2.08
CA ILE A 20 -6.19 19.57 3.05
C ILE A 20 -6.54 18.22 3.67
N GLY A 21 -7.80 18.03 4.08
CA GLY A 21 -8.26 16.77 4.68
C GLY A 21 -8.11 15.56 3.77
N GLN A 22 -8.40 15.72 2.47
CA GLN A 22 -8.27 14.63 1.49
C GLN A 22 -6.84 14.06 1.39
N LEU A 23 -5.83 14.83 1.77
CA LEU A 23 -4.43 14.37 1.75
C LEU A 23 -4.11 13.33 2.83
N PHE A 24 -5.01 13.06 3.76
CA PHE A 24 -4.76 12.20 4.91
C PHE A 24 -5.50 10.86 4.83
N CYS A 25 -4.78 9.80 5.18
CA CYS A 25 -5.29 8.46 5.42
C CYS A 25 -4.85 8.01 6.82
N PRO A 26 -5.54 8.46 7.89
CA PRO A 26 -5.23 8.05 9.25
C PRO A 26 -5.58 6.59 9.50
N ILE A 27 -5.10 6.09 10.64
CA ILE A 27 -5.49 4.80 11.18
C ILE A 27 -6.56 4.98 12.26
N GLY A 28 -7.66 4.22 12.15
CA GLY A 28 -8.69 4.13 13.17
C GLY A 28 -8.45 2.97 14.11
N TYR A 29 -8.74 3.16 15.39
CA TYR A 29 -8.55 2.18 16.46
C TYR A 29 -9.82 1.87 17.26
N SER A 30 -10.92 2.59 17.01
CA SER A 30 -12.18 2.41 17.73
C SER A 30 -13.36 2.46 16.78
N THR A 31 -14.34 1.60 17.01
CA THR A 31 -15.62 1.56 16.30
C THR A 31 -16.64 2.56 16.87
N ASP A 32 -16.28 3.27 17.95
CA ASP A 32 -17.11 4.27 18.60
C ASP A 32 -17.46 5.40 17.61
N PRO A 33 -18.75 5.73 17.41
CA PRO A 33 -19.19 6.79 16.53
C PRO A 33 -18.60 8.19 16.88
N GLU A 34 -18.40 8.51 18.15
CA GLU A 34 -17.80 9.79 18.54
C GLU A 34 -16.33 9.86 18.08
N TYR A 35 -15.59 8.77 18.26
CA TYR A 35 -14.22 8.67 17.77
C TYR A 35 -14.14 8.73 16.24
N LEU A 36 -15.01 8.04 15.53
CA LEU A 36 -15.06 8.09 14.07
C LEU A 36 -15.40 9.48 13.58
N ASN A 37 -16.40 10.16 14.18
CA ASN A 37 -16.75 11.52 13.84
C ASN A 37 -15.61 12.51 14.07
N MET A 38 -14.79 12.31 15.11
CA MET A 38 -13.58 13.10 15.33
C MET A 38 -12.61 13.00 14.15
N LEU A 39 -12.40 11.80 13.60
CA LEU A 39 -11.56 11.63 12.41
C LEU A 39 -12.20 12.25 11.17
N LEU A 40 -13.49 11.98 10.95
CA LEU A 40 -14.24 12.43 9.77
C LEU A 40 -14.41 13.97 9.73
N HIS A 41 -14.37 14.64 10.87
CA HIS A 41 -14.40 16.10 10.98
C HIS A 41 -13.28 16.78 10.19
N PHE A 42 -12.15 16.11 10.01
CA PHE A 42 -11.03 16.63 9.22
C PHE A 42 -11.18 16.38 7.70
N HIS A 43 -12.31 15.91 7.21
CA HIS A 43 -12.58 15.64 5.78
C HIS A 43 -11.56 14.68 5.14
N ILE A 44 -11.09 13.68 5.87
CA ILE A 44 -10.04 12.76 5.46
C ILE A 44 -10.32 12.09 4.11
N GLY A 45 -9.28 11.84 3.32
CA GLY A 45 -9.39 11.22 2.00
C GLY A 45 -9.52 9.70 2.04
N GLY A 46 -8.98 9.06 3.06
CA GLY A 46 -9.04 7.64 3.31
C GLY A 46 -9.07 7.31 4.80
N LEU A 47 -9.39 6.07 5.13
CA LEU A 47 -9.38 5.56 6.50
C LEU A 47 -8.88 4.12 6.49
N PHE A 48 -7.69 3.90 7.04
CA PHE A 48 -7.23 2.57 7.40
C PHE A 48 -7.79 2.22 8.77
N PHE A 49 -8.24 0.98 8.97
CA PHE A 49 -8.75 0.55 10.27
C PHE A 49 -8.00 -0.70 10.75
N ARG A 50 -7.66 -0.72 12.03
CA ARG A 50 -7.01 -1.87 12.65
C ARG A 50 -8.00 -2.99 12.94
N ASP A 51 -7.41 -4.18 13.07
CA ASP A 51 -8.03 -5.47 13.08
C ASP A 51 -9.29 -5.57 13.95
N GLY A 52 -10.35 -6.03 13.32
CA GLY A 52 -11.61 -6.41 13.93
C GLY A 52 -12.17 -7.63 13.21
N VAL A 53 -13.25 -8.21 13.75
CA VAL A 53 -14.00 -9.23 13.03
C VAL A 53 -14.78 -8.61 11.86
N ALA A 54 -15.09 -9.41 10.87
CA ALA A 54 -15.68 -8.92 9.60
C ALA A 54 -16.95 -8.08 9.79
N GLU A 55 -17.81 -8.46 10.73
CA GLU A 55 -19.06 -7.75 11.02
C GLU A 55 -18.80 -6.35 11.60
N GLU A 56 -17.81 -6.21 12.48
CA GLU A 56 -17.40 -4.92 13.04
C GLU A 56 -16.75 -4.04 11.99
N MET A 57 -15.84 -4.61 11.19
CA MET A 57 -15.19 -3.90 10.10
C MET A 57 -16.21 -3.35 9.10
N GLN A 58 -17.13 -4.20 8.63
CA GLN A 58 -18.19 -3.80 7.68
C GLN A 58 -19.08 -2.70 8.25
N SER A 59 -19.52 -2.81 9.52
CA SER A 59 -20.35 -1.79 10.15
C SER A 59 -19.61 -0.47 10.34
N THR A 60 -18.34 -0.51 10.72
CA THR A 60 -17.49 0.66 10.88
C THR A 60 -17.29 1.40 9.54
N PHE A 61 -17.00 0.67 8.47
CA PHE A 61 -16.85 1.28 7.16
C PHE A 61 -18.18 1.81 6.60
N THR A 62 -19.29 1.14 6.89
CA THR A 62 -20.64 1.67 6.55
C THR A 62 -20.86 3.01 7.21
N TYR A 63 -20.66 3.08 8.54
CA TYR A 63 -20.78 4.33 9.29
C TYR A 63 -19.89 5.44 8.71
N ALA A 64 -18.60 5.16 8.52
CA ALA A 64 -17.65 6.15 8.00
C ALA A 64 -18.05 6.66 6.61
N GLN A 65 -18.46 5.77 5.71
CA GLN A 65 -18.87 6.14 4.34
C GLN A 65 -20.17 6.95 4.31
N GLU A 66 -21.11 6.69 5.22
CA GLU A 66 -22.37 7.43 5.31
C GLU A 66 -22.17 8.85 5.84
N HIS A 67 -21.17 9.07 6.71
CA HIS A 67 -20.91 10.37 7.36
C HIS A 67 -19.86 11.22 6.65
N THR A 68 -19.52 10.91 5.39
CA THR A 68 -18.61 11.72 4.56
C THR A 68 -19.32 12.29 3.34
N LYS A 69 -18.92 13.47 2.89
CA LYS A 69 -19.40 14.09 1.65
C LYS A 69 -18.74 13.41 0.42
N ILE A 70 -17.43 13.28 0.45
CA ILE A 70 -16.62 12.62 -0.57
C ILE A 70 -16.34 11.19 -0.10
N PRO A 71 -16.57 10.14 -0.91
CA PRO A 71 -16.37 8.76 -0.48
C PRO A 71 -14.90 8.51 -0.08
N LEU A 72 -14.71 7.68 0.95
CA LEU A 72 -13.39 7.34 1.46
C LEU A 72 -12.70 6.26 0.61
N LEU A 73 -11.40 6.40 0.45
CA LEU A 73 -10.53 5.26 0.18
C LEU A 73 -10.39 4.46 1.47
N ILE A 74 -10.68 3.17 1.41
CA ILE A 74 -10.58 2.26 2.55
C ILE A 74 -9.49 1.23 2.23
N PRO A 75 -8.23 1.50 2.64
CA PRO A 75 -7.14 0.56 2.42
C PRO A 75 -7.05 -0.52 3.48
N SER A 76 -6.38 -1.64 3.14
CA SER A 76 -5.93 -2.64 4.10
C SER A 76 -4.65 -3.35 3.63
N ASN A 77 -3.90 -3.94 4.57
CA ASN A 77 -2.71 -4.75 4.30
C ASN A 77 -3.13 -6.16 3.85
N LEU A 78 -3.40 -6.32 2.56
CA LEU A 78 -3.87 -7.56 1.94
C LEU A 78 -2.70 -8.41 1.41
N GLU A 79 -1.64 -8.59 2.23
CA GLU A 79 -0.39 -9.26 1.82
C GLU A 79 -0.41 -10.78 2.00
N ALA A 80 -1.33 -11.32 2.82
CA ALA A 80 -1.31 -12.74 3.20
C ALA A 80 -2.65 -13.46 3.02
N GLY A 81 -3.69 -12.72 2.65
CA GLY A 81 -5.03 -13.26 2.46
C GLY A 81 -6.10 -12.30 2.97
N GLY A 82 -7.30 -12.82 3.21
CA GLY A 82 -8.43 -12.10 3.77
C GLY A 82 -8.27 -11.74 5.25
N ASP A 83 -7.35 -12.39 5.94
CA ASP A 83 -6.96 -12.07 7.32
C ASP A 83 -6.34 -10.66 7.46
N GLY A 84 -5.83 -10.09 6.37
CA GLY A 84 -5.46 -8.67 6.32
C GLY A 84 -6.66 -7.72 6.29
N ALA A 85 -7.86 -8.21 5.95
CA ALA A 85 -9.09 -7.43 5.93
C ALA A 85 -9.87 -7.53 7.26
N ALA A 86 -9.93 -8.72 7.84
CA ALA A 86 -10.59 -9.00 9.12
C ALA A 86 -9.92 -10.20 9.82
N THR A 87 -9.91 -10.20 11.15
CA THR A 87 -9.26 -11.25 11.96
C THR A 87 -9.82 -12.65 11.71
N ASN A 88 -11.06 -12.74 11.27
CA ASN A 88 -11.73 -13.99 10.89
C ASN A 88 -11.74 -14.23 9.38
N GLY A 89 -10.95 -13.50 8.59
CA GLY A 89 -10.72 -13.76 7.17
C GLY A 89 -9.85 -14.99 6.90
N THR A 90 -9.66 -15.34 5.64
CA THR A 90 -8.81 -16.48 5.23
C THR A 90 -7.33 -16.12 5.37
N ALA A 91 -6.61 -16.77 6.26
CA ALA A 91 -5.15 -16.78 6.25
C ALA A 91 -4.67 -17.71 5.11
N TYR A 92 -4.18 -17.12 4.03
CA TYR A 92 -3.75 -17.88 2.86
C TYR A 92 -2.27 -18.23 2.92
N GLY A 93 -1.42 -17.24 3.10
CA GLY A 93 0.03 -17.38 3.18
C GLY A 93 0.78 -16.17 2.64
N LYS A 94 2.03 -16.05 3.04
CA LYS A 94 2.90 -14.95 2.59
C LYS A 94 3.36 -15.15 1.14
N GLN A 95 3.82 -14.07 0.51
CA GLN A 95 4.28 -14.07 -0.89
C GLN A 95 5.41 -15.07 -1.14
N MET A 96 6.32 -15.27 -0.18
CA MET A 96 7.39 -16.30 -0.29
C MET A 96 6.82 -17.71 -0.40
N ALA A 97 5.71 -18.04 0.27
CA ALA A 97 5.06 -19.35 0.13
C ALA A 97 4.53 -19.53 -1.31
N CYS A 98 3.92 -18.50 -1.89
CA CYS A 98 3.49 -18.52 -3.29
C CYS A 98 4.68 -18.79 -4.22
N ALA A 99 5.81 -18.12 -3.97
CA ALA A 99 7.03 -18.30 -4.76
C ALA A 99 7.66 -19.69 -4.58
N ALA A 100 7.60 -20.25 -3.38
CA ALA A 100 8.10 -21.61 -3.08
C ALA A 100 7.26 -22.68 -3.78
N ALA A 101 5.95 -22.49 -3.93
CA ALA A 101 5.07 -23.36 -4.69
C ALA A 101 5.35 -23.34 -6.22
N ASN A 102 6.17 -22.40 -6.67
CA ASN A 102 6.73 -22.30 -8.02
C ASN A 102 5.69 -22.24 -9.17
N ASP A 103 4.51 -21.68 -8.91
CA ASP A 103 3.48 -21.39 -9.92
C ASP A 103 2.82 -20.04 -9.61
N PRO A 104 2.79 -19.06 -10.55
CA PRO A 104 2.16 -17.76 -10.35
C PRO A 104 0.67 -17.81 -10.01
N VAL A 105 -0.02 -18.92 -10.28
CA VAL A 105 -1.42 -19.13 -9.91
C VAL A 105 -1.65 -18.95 -8.40
N TYR A 106 -0.66 -19.25 -7.57
CA TYR A 106 -0.77 -19.06 -6.13
C TYR A 106 -0.79 -17.58 -5.73
N ALA A 107 -0.08 -16.73 -6.47
CA ALA A 107 -0.17 -15.28 -6.27
C ALA A 107 -1.51 -14.70 -6.76
N TYR A 108 -2.07 -15.24 -7.86
CA TYR A 108 -3.43 -14.93 -8.27
C TYR A 108 -4.46 -15.29 -7.19
N ARG A 109 -4.38 -16.50 -6.63
CA ARG A 109 -5.27 -16.96 -5.56
C ARG A 109 -5.13 -16.11 -4.30
N LEU A 110 -3.90 -15.72 -3.93
CA LEU A 110 -3.63 -14.77 -2.86
C LEU A 110 -4.40 -13.47 -3.08
N GLY A 111 -4.22 -12.83 -4.23
CA GLY A 111 -4.92 -11.61 -4.60
C GLY A 111 -6.43 -11.78 -4.64
N LYS A 112 -6.93 -12.91 -5.17
CA LYS A 112 -8.37 -13.18 -5.28
C LYS A 112 -9.04 -13.32 -3.92
N ILE A 113 -8.45 -14.09 -3.01
CA ILE A 113 -8.92 -14.23 -1.63
C ILE A 113 -8.92 -12.88 -0.92
N ALA A 114 -7.75 -12.23 -0.90
CA ALA A 114 -7.54 -10.98 -0.19
C ALA A 114 -8.50 -9.87 -0.66
N CYS A 115 -8.61 -9.70 -1.97
CA CYS A 115 -9.43 -8.64 -2.56
C CYS A 115 -10.94 -8.96 -2.52
N SER A 116 -11.35 -10.22 -2.71
CA SER A 116 -12.78 -10.57 -2.64
C SER A 116 -13.31 -10.48 -1.21
N GLU A 117 -12.55 -10.97 -0.23
CA GLU A 117 -12.93 -10.86 1.18
C GLU A 117 -12.87 -9.40 1.65
N GLY A 118 -11.84 -8.63 1.26
CA GLY A 118 -11.76 -7.21 1.54
C GLY A 118 -12.93 -6.41 0.95
N SER A 119 -13.29 -6.68 -0.31
CA SER A 119 -14.42 -6.03 -0.97
C SER A 119 -15.75 -6.31 -0.28
N ALA A 120 -15.94 -7.51 0.30
CA ALA A 120 -17.13 -7.86 1.06
C ALA A 120 -17.32 -6.98 2.32
N LEU A 121 -16.24 -6.38 2.82
CA LEU A 121 -16.25 -5.46 3.95
C LEU A 121 -16.36 -3.98 3.54
N GLY A 122 -16.19 -3.66 2.25
CA GLY A 122 -16.14 -2.29 1.75
C GLY A 122 -14.71 -1.74 1.60
N ILE A 123 -13.67 -2.58 1.78
CA ILE A 123 -12.29 -2.22 1.44
C ILE A 123 -12.21 -2.08 -0.08
N ASN A 124 -11.53 -1.03 -0.56
CA ASN A 124 -11.44 -0.70 -1.97
C ASN A 124 -10.00 -0.45 -2.45
N TRP A 125 -9.02 -0.61 -1.53
CA TRP A 125 -7.62 -0.38 -1.81
C TRP A 125 -6.73 -1.39 -1.06
N ALA A 126 -5.94 -2.18 -1.79
CA ALA A 126 -4.99 -3.12 -1.22
C ALA A 126 -3.59 -2.49 -1.12
N PHE A 127 -3.01 -2.46 0.06
CA PHE A 127 -1.59 -2.15 0.24
C PHE A 127 -0.75 -3.40 -0.01
N ALA A 128 -0.82 -3.87 -1.23
CA ALA A 128 -0.18 -5.05 -1.80
C ALA A 128 -0.24 -4.96 -3.34
N PRO A 129 0.57 -5.74 -4.07
CA PRO A 129 1.60 -6.66 -3.60
C PRO A 129 2.91 -5.95 -3.18
N VAL A 130 3.73 -6.64 -2.39
CA VAL A 130 5.13 -6.26 -2.16
C VAL A 130 5.94 -6.67 -3.40
N VAL A 131 6.65 -5.71 -4.00
CA VAL A 131 7.47 -5.91 -5.20
C VAL A 131 8.96 -5.70 -4.93
N ASP A 132 9.31 -5.67 -3.65
CA ASP A 132 10.70 -5.65 -3.20
C ASP A 132 11.41 -6.94 -3.58
N ILE A 133 12.73 -6.88 -3.74
CA ILE A 133 13.56 -8.02 -4.13
C ILE A 133 14.45 -8.41 -2.96
N ASP A 134 14.45 -9.67 -2.57
CA ASP A 134 15.25 -10.20 -1.45
C ASP A 134 16.71 -10.39 -1.85
N ARG A 135 17.41 -9.27 -2.09
CA ARG A 135 18.84 -9.27 -2.46
C ARG A 135 19.77 -9.51 -1.26
N ASN A 136 19.32 -9.14 -0.08
CA ASN A 136 20.06 -9.27 1.16
C ASN A 136 19.22 -10.02 2.19
N TYR A 137 19.56 -11.26 2.43
CA TYR A 137 18.86 -12.12 3.40
C TYR A 137 18.90 -11.62 4.85
N HIS A 138 19.75 -10.62 5.15
CA HIS A 138 19.75 -9.92 6.44
C HIS A 138 18.69 -8.82 6.51
N ASN A 139 18.04 -8.47 5.39
CA ASN A 139 16.97 -7.48 5.43
C ASN A 139 15.80 -8.01 6.27
N PRO A 140 15.40 -7.32 7.35
CA PRO A 140 14.35 -7.82 8.25
C PRO A 140 12.93 -7.58 7.73
N ILE A 141 12.77 -6.78 6.67
CA ILE A 141 11.48 -6.31 6.18
C ILE A 141 10.97 -7.12 5.01
N THR A 142 11.83 -7.41 4.03
CA THR A 142 11.45 -8.22 2.86
C THR A 142 11.16 -9.65 3.26
N ASN A 143 12.13 -10.39 3.69
CA ASN A 143 11.99 -11.74 4.23
C ASN A 143 10.85 -12.54 3.55
N VAL A 144 9.89 -13.02 4.31
CA VAL A 144 8.73 -13.80 3.79
C VAL A 144 7.70 -12.97 3.01
N ARG A 145 7.84 -11.64 2.97
CA ARG A 145 6.91 -10.73 2.29
C ARG A 145 7.18 -10.59 0.79
N THR A 146 8.34 -11.04 0.28
CA THR A 146 8.72 -10.93 -1.13
C THR A 146 8.48 -12.24 -1.89
N TYR A 147 8.44 -12.16 -3.22
CA TYR A 147 8.42 -13.32 -4.11
C TYR A 147 9.83 -13.89 -4.40
N GLY A 148 10.88 -13.40 -3.74
CA GLY A 148 12.24 -13.88 -3.83
C GLY A 148 13.24 -12.86 -4.37
N ASP A 149 14.36 -13.35 -4.89
CA ASP A 149 15.52 -12.57 -5.32
C ASP A 149 15.63 -12.37 -6.84
N ASP A 150 14.76 -13.04 -7.61
CA ASP A 150 14.70 -12.93 -9.07
C ASP A 150 13.67 -11.87 -9.49
N PRO A 151 14.09 -10.76 -10.15
CA PRO A 151 13.18 -9.71 -10.63
C PRO A 151 12.08 -10.22 -11.57
N GLU A 152 12.36 -11.20 -12.42
CA GLU A 152 11.38 -11.76 -13.36
C GLU A 152 10.29 -12.54 -12.59
N LYS A 153 10.68 -13.29 -11.57
CA LYS A 153 9.75 -13.98 -10.70
C LYS A 153 8.90 -13.01 -9.91
N VAL A 154 9.51 -11.98 -9.29
CA VAL A 154 8.78 -10.92 -8.57
C VAL A 154 7.72 -10.28 -9.46
N TYR A 155 8.09 -9.88 -10.68
CA TYR A 155 7.12 -9.30 -11.62
C TYR A 155 6.01 -10.29 -11.99
N ALA A 156 6.35 -11.52 -12.37
CA ALA A 156 5.35 -12.50 -12.83
C ALA A 156 4.27 -12.78 -11.76
N TYR A 157 4.70 -12.90 -10.50
CA TYR A 157 3.77 -13.14 -9.40
C TYR A 157 2.98 -11.89 -8.99
N ALA A 158 3.64 -10.72 -8.95
CA ALA A 158 2.98 -9.45 -8.66
C ALA A 158 1.88 -9.12 -9.70
N ARG A 159 2.15 -9.38 -10.97
CA ARG A 159 1.18 -9.22 -12.06
C ARG A 159 -0.08 -10.05 -11.84
N GLU A 160 0.06 -11.30 -11.39
CA GLU A 160 -1.08 -12.18 -11.12
C GLU A 160 -1.92 -11.67 -9.93
N TYR A 161 -1.27 -11.08 -8.91
CA TYR A 161 -1.99 -10.39 -7.85
C TYR A 161 -2.77 -9.19 -8.38
N LEU A 162 -2.16 -8.35 -9.24
CA LEU A 162 -2.83 -7.21 -9.88
C LEU A 162 -4.07 -7.65 -10.66
N ARG A 163 -3.94 -8.71 -11.46
CA ARG A 163 -5.05 -9.26 -12.24
C ARG A 163 -6.23 -9.67 -11.34
N ALA A 164 -5.96 -10.36 -10.26
CA ALA A 164 -6.98 -10.77 -9.29
C ALA A 164 -7.66 -9.58 -8.61
N ALA A 165 -6.89 -8.54 -8.27
CA ALA A 165 -7.42 -7.31 -7.67
C ALA A 165 -8.30 -6.52 -8.64
N ASP A 166 -7.92 -6.44 -9.91
CA ASP A 166 -8.71 -5.76 -10.96
C ASP A 166 -10.07 -6.44 -11.17
N GLU A 167 -10.13 -7.77 -11.16
CA GLU A 167 -11.39 -8.54 -11.18
C GLU A 167 -12.29 -8.24 -9.97
N CYS A 168 -11.73 -7.78 -8.85
CA CYS A 168 -12.49 -7.36 -7.66
C CYS A 168 -12.78 -5.85 -7.65
N ASN A 169 -12.42 -5.11 -8.70
CA ASN A 169 -12.46 -3.65 -8.76
C ASN A 169 -11.79 -3.00 -7.55
N MET A 170 -10.62 -3.50 -7.14
CA MET A 170 -9.82 -3.02 -6.02
C MET A 170 -8.53 -2.37 -6.55
N ALA A 171 -8.23 -1.17 -6.07
CA ALA A 171 -6.92 -0.57 -6.33
C ALA A 171 -5.83 -1.34 -5.59
N VAL A 172 -4.64 -1.41 -6.19
CA VAL A 172 -3.44 -1.97 -5.55
C VAL A 172 -2.41 -0.88 -5.36
N SER A 173 -1.60 -1.01 -4.31
CA SER A 173 -0.43 -0.17 -4.08
C SER A 173 0.82 -1.04 -4.12
N ILE A 174 1.56 -0.96 -5.22
CA ILE A 174 2.85 -1.65 -5.33
C ILE A 174 3.88 -0.95 -4.44
N LYS A 175 4.67 -1.73 -3.70
CA LYS A 175 5.51 -1.20 -2.61
C LYS A 175 6.76 -2.04 -2.36
N HIS A 176 7.79 -1.40 -1.81
CA HIS A 176 7.95 -0.04 -1.29
C HIS A 176 8.90 0.74 -2.19
N PHE A 177 8.40 1.68 -2.98
CA PHE A 177 9.23 2.43 -3.95
C PHE A 177 10.33 3.26 -3.25
N PRO A 178 11.59 3.27 -3.71
CA PRO A 178 12.13 2.72 -4.95
C PRO A 178 12.60 1.25 -4.86
N GLY A 179 12.27 0.54 -3.79
CA GLY A 179 12.53 -0.87 -3.59
C GLY A 179 13.38 -1.16 -2.35
N ASP A 180 12.86 -1.98 -1.45
CA ASP A 180 13.54 -2.52 -0.28
C ASP A 180 14.26 -3.84 -0.61
N GLY A 181 15.03 -4.39 0.33
CA GLY A 181 15.70 -5.67 0.21
C GLY A 181 17.19 -5.60 -0.14
N VAL A 182 17.76 -4.42 -0.31
CA VAL A 182 19.21 -4.22 -0.53
C VAL A 182 19.96 -4.00 0.78
N ASP A 183 19.40 -3.14 1.63
CA ASP A 183 19.97 -2.78 2.93
C ASP A 183 19.51 -3.75 4.02
N GLU A 184 20.34 -3.94 5.05
CA GLU A 184 19.96 -4.66 6.28
C GLU A 184 19.25 -3.77 7.31
N ARG A 185 19.05 -2.50 7.01
CA ARG A 185 18.36 -1.54 7.87
C ARG A 185 16.85 -1.65 7.72
N ASP A 186 16.17 -1.48 8.85
CA ASP A 186 14.71 -1.43 8.92
C ASP A 186 14.24 0.03 8.83
N GLN A 187 13.44 0.35 7.79
CA GLN A 187 12.88 1.70 7.60
C GLN A 187 11.93 2.13 8.75
N HIS A 188 11.45 1.19 9.58
CA HIS A 188 10.74 1.55 10.81
C HIS A 188 11.65 2.20 11.86
N LEU A 189 12.94 1.88 11.85
CA LEU A 189 13.93 2.29 12.86
C LEU A 189 14.90 3.37 12.36
N LEU A 190 15.14 3.43 11.05
CA LEU A 190 15.96 4.46 10.40
C LEU A 190 15.72 4.45 8.88
N THR A 191 16.22 5.46 8.16
CA THR A 191 16.13 5.47 6.70
C THR A 191 16.96 4.33 6.09
N SER A 192 16.32 3.46 5.34
CA SER A 192 16.97 2.40 4.54
C SER A 192 17.57 2.99 3.26
N VAL A 193 18.52 2.30 2.66
CA VAL A 193 19.23 2.78 1.46
C VAL A 193 19.25 1.70 0.38
N ASN A 194 18.64 1.98 -0.76
CA ASN A 194 18.88 1.19 -1.96
C ASN A 194 20.18 1.72 -2.62
N SER A 195 21.26 0.99 -2.43
CA SER A 195 22.61 1.38 -2.84
C SER A 195 22.99 0.96 -4.26
N LEU A 196 22.05 0.44 -5.04
CA LEU A 196 22.30 0.01 -6.41
C LEU A 196 22.68 1.20 -7.29
N SER A 197 23.52 0.92 -8.30
CA SER A 197 23.72 1.85 -9.41
C SER A 197 22.41 2.04 -10.21
N MET A 198 22.33 3.11 -11.00
CA MET A 198 21.15 3.34 -11.85
C MET A 198 20.92 2.17 -12.81
N GLU A 199 21.98 1.62 -13.41
CA GLU A 199 21.89 0.50 -14.34
C GLU A 199 21.38 -0.77 -13.68
N GLU A 200 21.86 -1.11 -12.48
CA GLU A 200 21.40 -2.28 -11.72
C GLU A 200 19.95 -2.12 -11.29
N TRP A 201 19.59 -0.92 -10.84
CA TRP A 201 18.21 -0.62 -10.45
C TRP A 201 17.26 -0.69 -11.66
N ASP A 202 17.61 -0.09 -12.80
CA ASP A 202 16.81 -0.13 -14.02
C ASP A 202 16.53 -1.55 -14.51
N LYS A 203 17.54 -2.43 -14.42
CA LYS A 203 17.40 -3.85 -14.80
C LYS A 203 16.63 -4.71 -13.80
N SER A 204 16.43 -4.23 -12.60
CA SER A 204 15.75 -4.98 -11.53
C SER A 204 14.46 -4.29 -11.08
N TYR A 205 14.51 -3.46 -10.04
CA TYR A 205 13.34 -2.74 -9.51
C TYR A 205 12.66 -1.86 -10.58
N GLY A 206 13.45 -1.12 -11.36
CA GLY A 206 12.95 -0.26 -12.42
C GLY A 206 12.12 -1.02 -13.45
N SER A 207 12.60 -2.19 -13.88
CA SER A 207 11.87 -3.07 -14.79
C SER A 207 10.55 -3.57 -14.19
N ILE A 208 10.54 -3.94 -12.90
CA ILE A 208 9.32 -4.39 -12.22
C ILE A 208 8.30 -3.25 -12.15
N TYR A 209 8.72 -2.07 -11.66
CA TYR A 209 7.82 -0.90 -11.57
C TYR A 209 7.28 -0.49 -12.93
N GLN A 210 8.14 -0.38 -13.96
CA GLN A 210 7.70 -0.01 -15.30
C GLN A 210 6.63 -0.96 -15.83
N ARG A 211 6.89 -2.26 -15.77
CA ARG A 211 5.97 -3.28 -16.31
C ARG A 211 4.65 -3.34 -15.53
N LEU A 212 4.67 -3.19 -14.20
CA LEU A 212 3.44 -3.16 -13.40
C LEU A 212 2.65 -1.86 -13.60
N ILE A 213 3.32 -0.74 -13.88
CA ILE A 213 2.67 0.52 -14.29
C ILE A 213 1.97 0.32 -15.64
N ASP A 214 2.66 -0.30 -16.60
CA ASP A 214 2.11 -0.61 -17.92
C ASP A 214 0.93 -1.62 -17.84
N ASP A 215 0.98 -2.54 -16.88
CA ASP A 215 -0.11 -3.48 -16.56
C ASP A 215 -1.28 -2.81 -15.78
N GLY A 216 -1.19 -1.52 -15.44
CA GLY A 216 -2.28 -0.74 -14.88
C GLY A 216 -2.29 -0.59 -13.36
N ALA A 217 -1.16 -0.73 -12.68
CA ALA A 217 -1.05 -0.40 -11.25
C ALA A 217 -1.47 1.04 -11.00
N LYS A 218 -2.49 1.25 -10.16
CA LYS A 218 -3.12 2.57 -9.96
C LYS A 218 -2.43 3.40 -8.88
N THR A 219 -1.74 2.75 -7.96
CA THR A 219 -1.08 3.46 -6.85
C THR A 219 0.30 2.88 -6.52
N VAL A 220 1.16 3.72 -5.99
CA VAL A 220 2.50 3.39 -5.50
C VAL A 220 2.65 3.85 -4.06
N MET A 221 3.22 3.03 -3.20
CA MET A 221 3.61 3.43 -1.86
C MET A 221 5.11 3.80 -1.85
N ALA A 222 5.39 5.05 -1.52
CA ALA A 222 6.74 5.56 -1.37
C ALA A 222 7.31 5.17 -0.01
N GLY A 223 8.33 4.35 0.01
CA GLY A 223 9.03 3.92 1.22
C GLY A 223 9.90 5.03 1.81
N HIS A 224 10.33 4.82 3.07
CA HIS A 224 11.33 5.68 3.70
C HIS A 224 12.73 5.16 3.37
N ILE A 225 12.99 5.03 2.07
CA ILE A 225 14.17 4.43 1.45
C ILE A 225 14.84 5.47 0.57
N ALA A 226 16.11 5.75 0.83
CA ALA A 226 16.90 6.61 -0.05
C ALA A 226 17.50 5.80 -1.20
N MET A 227 17.73 6.48 -2.33
CA MET A 227 18.41 5.90 -3.48
C MET A 227 19.40 6.93 -4.06
N PRO A 228 20.61 7.00 -3.48
CA PRO A 228 21.59 8.04 -3.80
C PRO A 228 21.94 8.13 -5.28
N ALA A 229 22.04 7.00 -5.98
CA ALA A 229 22.43 6.97 -7.39
C ALA A 229 21.54 7.86 -8.28
N TYR A 230 20.22 7.75 -8.16
CA TYR A 230 19.28 8.60 -8.90
C TYR A 230 19.13 9.99 -8.30
N GLN A 231 19.15 10.10 -6.96
CA GLN A 231 19.03 11.40 -6.31
C GLN A 231 20.17 12.34 -6.67
N GLU A 232 21.41 11.86 -6.64
CA GLU A 232 22.59 12.63 -7.03
C GLU A 232 22.64 12.91 -8.55
N HIS A 233 22.15 11.98 -9.37
CA HIS A 233 22.04 12.17 -10.81
C HIS A 233 21.12 13.36 -11.17
N PHE A 234 19.94 13.42 -10.59
CA PHE A 234 18.98 14.50 -10.84
C PHE A 234 19.35 15.79 -10.09
N ASN A 235 19.97 15.67 -8.92
CA ASN A 235 20.34 16.80 -8.08
C ASN A 235 21.72 16.58 -7.42
N PRO A 236 22.82 17.02 -8.04
CA PRO A 236 24.17 16.85 -7.51
C PRO A 236 24.40 17.46 -6.11
N GLN A 237 23.53 18.39 -5.66
CA GLN A 237 23.60 18.98 -4.32
C GLN A 237 23.20 17.99 -3.21
N LEU A 238 22.58 16.86 -3.57
CA LEU A 238 22.24 15.78 -2.65
C LEU A 238 23.37 14.79 -2.42
N LYS A 239 24.55 15.01 -3.03
CA LYS A 239 25.70 14.12 -2.83
C LYS A 239 26.03 13.93 -1.35
N GLY A 240 26.03 12.66 -0.93
CA GLY A 240 26.29 12.28 0.45
C GLY A 240 25.14 12.54 1.44
N LYS A 241 23.96 12.96 0.95
CA LYS A 241 22.76 13.11 1.77
C LYS A 241 21.87 11.88 1.65
N ILE A 242 21.24 11.54 2.76
CA ILE A 242 20.25 10.44 2.82
C ILE A 242 18.85 11.08 2.92
N VAL A 243 18.09 11.04 1.82
CA VAL A 243 16.73 11.58 1.75
C VAL A 243 15.77 10.43 1.39
N PRO A 244 14.80 10.08 2.24
CA PRO A 244 13.86 9.01 1.93
C PRO A 244 12.98 9.35 0.72
N ALA A 245 12.59 8.36 -0.06
CA ALA A 245 11.77 8.54 -1.27
C ALA A 245 10.49 9.33 -0.99
N SER A 246 9.84 9.09 0.15
CA SER A 246 8.65 9.83 0.58
C SER A 246 8.84 11.35 0.73
N LEU A 247 10.09 11.83 0.71
CA LEU A 247 10.45 13.25 0.76
C LEU A 247 11.32 13.70 -0.44
N SER A 248 11.60 12.82 -1.41
CA SER A 248 12.50 13.10 -2.51
C SER A 248 11.75 13.42 -3.81
N ARG A 249 11.80 14.68 -4.23
CA ARG A 249 11.27 15.11 -5.52
C ARG A 249 11.97 14.37 -6.68
N GLU A 250 13.28 14.12 -6.55
CA GLU A 250 14.08 13.42 -7.54
C GLU A 250 13.56 12.00 -7.79
N LEU A 251 13.15 11.31 -6.74
CA LEU A 251 12.61 9.94 -6.87
C LEU A 251 11.13 9.94 -7.25
N LEU A 252 10.32 10.82 -6.69
CA LEU A 252 8.87 10.82 -6.92
C LEU A 252 8.49 11.48 -8.23
N VAL A 253 9.12 12.59 -8.59
CA VAL A 253 8.80 13.31 -9.82
C VAL A 253 9.71 12.85 -10.95
N ASN A 254 11.03 13.05 -10.85
CA ASN A 254 11.92 12.81 -12.00
C ASN A 254 12.04 11.31 -12.33
N LEU A 255 12.13 10.43 -11.33
CA LEU A 255 12.23 9.00 -11.59
C LEU A 255 10.85 8.36 -11.83
N LEU A 256 9.93 8.43 -10.85
CA LEU A 256 8.67 7.69 -10.91
C LEU A 256 7.70 8.28 -11.94
N ARG A 257 7.48 9.61 -11.92
CA ARG A 257 6.51 10.23 -12.84
C ARG A 257 7.09 10.48 -14.23
N ASP A 258 8.25 11.11 -14.32
CA ASP A 258 8.80 11.53 -15.62
C ASP A 258 9.47 10.37 -16.37
N LYS A 259 10.37 9.61 -15.70
CA LYS A 259 11.10 8.52 -16.37
C LYS A 259 10.23 7.27 -16.53
N LEU A 260 9.52 6.81 -15.48
CA LEU A 260 8.67 5.61 -15.55
C LEU A 260 7.24 5.90 -16.03
N GLY A 261 6.85 7.16 -16.23
CA GLY A 261 5.54 7.56 -16.76
C GLY A 261 4.36 7.30 -15.80
N PHE A 262 4.59 7.16 -14.50
CA PHE A 262 3.53 6.88 -13.55
C PHE A 262 2.60 8.07 -13.34
N ASN A 263 1.34 7.93 -13.71
CA ASN A 263 0.33 8.99 -13.57
C ASN A 263 -0.73 8.71 -12.49
N GLY A 264 -0.53 7.67 -11.67
CA GLY A 264 -1.45 7.32 -10.58
C GLY A 264 -1.18 8.08 -9.28
N LEU A 265 -1.80 7.60 -8.20
CA LEU A 265 -1.67 8.14 -6.86
C LEU A 265 -0.43 7.59 -6.14
N VAL A 266 0.33 8.47 -5.50
CA VAL A 266 1.44 8.10 -4.61
C VAL A 266 1.04 8.36 -3.16
N ILE A 267 1.08 7.31 -2.33
CA ILE A 267 0.91 7.43 -0.89
C ILE A 267 2.27 7.22 -0.19
N THR A 268 2.53 7.92 0.91
CA THR A 268 3.70 7.63 1.74
C THR A 268 3.57 6.26 2.41
N ASP A 269 4.66 5.64 2.80
CA ASP A 269 4.63 4.66 3.88
C ASP A 269 4.29 5.36 5.21
N ALA A 270 4.08 4.60 6.29
CA ALA A 270 3.60 5.12 7.57
C ALA A 270 4.53 6.22 8.14
N THR A 271 4.03 7.45 8.25
CA THR A 271 4.86 8.60 8.66
C THR A 271 5.29 8.62 10.14
N PRO A 272 4.72 7.83 11.07
CA PRO A 272 5.31 7.63 12.40
C PRO A 272 6.61 6.85 12.41
N MET A 273 6.97 6.13 11.33
CA MET A 273 8.22 5.39 11.22
C MET A 273 9.43 6.33 11.32
N VAL A 274 10.51 5.85 11.95
CA VAL A 274 11.71 6.66 12.18
C VAL A 274 12.39 7.05 10.86
N GLY A 275 12.33 6.22 9.82
CA GLY A 275 12.81 6.57 8.48
C GLY A 275 12.22 7.88 7.92
N PHE A 276 11.00 8.26 8.33
CA PHE A 276 10.40 9.55 8.01
C PHE A 276 10.70 10.61 9.07
N THR A 277 10.51 10.28 10.36
CA THR A 277 10.60 11.28 11.44
C THR A 277 12.01 11.78 11.70
N ALA A 278 13.03 10.99 11.37
CA ALA A 278 14.43 11.38 11.46
C ALA A 278 14.86 12.38 10.36
N ALA A 279 14.08 12.51 9.27
CA ALA A 279 14.43 13.40 8.16
C ALA A 279 14.21 14.89 8.48
N GLY A 280 13.44 15.22 9.52
CA GLY A 280 13.21 16.61 9.89
C GLY A 280 12.02 16.82 10.84
N LYS A 281 11.70 18.08 11.09
CA LYS A 281 10.52 18.45 11.89
C LYS A 281 9.23 18.14 11.13
N ARG A 282 8.24 17.54 11.78
CA ARG A 282 6.96 17.20 11.15
C ARG A 282 6.24 18.42 10.56
N SER A 283 6.37 19.62 11.18
CA SER A 283 5.84 20.86 10.63
C SER A 283 6.39 21.22 9.24
N GLU A 284 7.53 20.65 8.87
CA GLU A 284 8.18 20.83 7.56
C GLU A 284 8.00 19.58 6.70
N THR A 285 8.29 18.38 7.22
CA THR A 285 8.29 17.15 6.44
C THR A 285 6.90 16.69 5.99
N VAL A 286 5.84 16.95 6.77
CA VAL A 286 4.48 16.57 6.39
C VAL A 286 4.00 17.33 5.15
N PRO A 287 4.04 18.69 5.08
CA PRO A 287 3.70 19.39 3.84
C PRO A 287 4.71 19.15 2.71
N MET A 288 6.01 18.97 3.01
CA MET A 288 7.04 18.69 2.00
C MET A 288 6.83 17.33 1.33
N ALA A 289 6.30 16.32 2.01
CA ALA A 289 5.99 15.04 1.37
C ALA A 289 5.02 15.21 0.20
N ILE A 290 3.99 16.07 0.37
CA ILE A 290 3.05 16.39 -0.70
C ILE A 290 3.71 17.28 -1.74
N GLU A 291 4.42 18.34 -1.37
CA GLU A 291 5.11 19.22 -2.32
C GLU A 291 6.10 18.47 -3.20
N ASN A 292 6.81 17.48 -2.64
CA ASN A 292 7.81 16.71 -3.35
C ASN A 292 7.26 15.54 -4.17
N GLY A 293 5.93 15.29 -4.17
CA GLY A 293 5.31 14.38 -5.14
C GLY A 293 4.45 13.27 -4.59
N CYS A 294 4.34 13.08 -3.26
CA CYS A 294 3.29 12.25 -2.68
C CYS A 294 1.93 12.94 -2.80
N ASP A 295 0.87 12.16 -2.89
CA ASP A 295 -0.50 12.69 -2.96
C ASP A 295 -1.27 12.48 -1.65
N MET A 296 -0.89 11.48 -0.87
CA MET A 296 -1.50 11.18 0.43
C MET A 296 -0.45 10.83 1.48
N ILE A 297 -0.78 11.16 2.72
CA ILE A 297 -0.03 10.81 3.93
C ILE A 297 -0.68 9.57 4.56
N LEU A 298 0.09 8.48 4.66
CA LEU A 298 -0.35 7.29 5.39
C LEU A 298 0.07 7.40 6.85
N PHE A 299 -0.87 7.19 7.71
CA PHE A 299 -0.84 7.30 9.16
C PHE A 299 -0.26 8.62 9.67
N ASN A 300 -0.99 9.20 10.58
CA ASN A 300 -0.59 10.38 11.31
C ASN A 300 0.03 9.96 12.64
N LYS A 301 0.94 10.76 13.16
CA LYS A 301 1.32 10.67 14.57
C LYS A 301 0.19 11.22 15.44
N ASP A 302 -0.30 12.39 15.07
CA ASP A 302 -1.52 13.03 15.57
C ASP A 302 -2.20 13.69 14.38
N LEU A 303 -3.47 13.37 14.10
CA LEU A 303 -4.18 13.86 12.92
C LEU A 303 -4.41 15.36 12.99
N LYS A 304 -4.77 15.88 14.15
CA LYS A 304 -5.05 17.32 14.33
C LYS A 304 -3.78 18.15 14.16
N GLU A 305 -2.67 17.68 14.71
CA GLU A 305 -1.37 18.34 14.60
C GLU A 305 -0.87 18.32 13.15
N ASP A 306 -0.87 17.14 12.51
CA ASP A 306 -0.41 16.98 11.12
C ASP A 306 -1.30 17.74 10.12
N TYR A 307 -2.61 17.80 10.36
CA TYR A 307 -3.54 18.61 9.58
C TYR A 307 -3.18 20.11 9.70
N GLN A 308 -2.89 20.58 10.91
CA GLN A 308 -2.48 21.96 11.13
C GLN A 308 -1.14 22.26 10.44
N PHE A 309 -0.17 21.36 10.52
CA PHE A 309 1.12 21.50 9.81
C PHE A 309 0.93 21.61 8.30
N MET A 310 0.02 20.81 7.73
CA MET A 310 -0.28 20.85 6.30
C MET A 310 -0.93 22.18 5.90
N LEU A 311 -1.90 22.66 6.69
CA LEU A 311 -2.59 23.92 6.47
C LEU A 311 -1.64 25.11 6.59
N ASP A 312 -0.78 25.12 7.61
CA ASP A 312 0.25 26.14 7.80
C ASP A 312 1.30 26.11 6.69
N GLY A 313 1.72 24.91 6.28
CA GLY A 313 2.62 24.72 5.14
C GLY A 313 2.05 25.33 3.85
N TYR A 314 0.76 25.14 3.60
CA TYR A 314 0.09 25.79 2.46
C TYR A 314 0.05 27.33 2.61
N LYS A 315 -0.33 27.86 3.77
CA LYS A 315 -0.41 29.29 4.01
C LYS A 315 0.95 29.99 3.93
N ASN A 316 2.03 29.28 4.30
CA ASN A 316 3.40 29.80 4.31
C ASN A 316 4.15 29.53 2.99
N GLY A 317 3.51 28.89 2.00
CA GLY A 317 4.09 28.61 0.69
C GLY A 317 5.04 27.41 0.65
N LEU A 318 5.08 26.59 1.69
CA LEU A 318 5.83 25.33 1.71
C LEU A 318 5.12 24.24 0.90
N LEU A 319 3.79 24.27 0.85
CA LEU A 319 2.96 23.49 -0.07
C LEU A 319 2.33 24.45 -1.08
N SER A 320 2.67 24.29 -2.36
CA SER A 320 2.13 25.11 -3.42
C SER A 320 0.65 24.79 -3.73
N ARG A 321 -0.08 25.81 -4.22
CA ARG A 321 -1.47 25.63 -4.67
C ARG A 321 -1.57 24.62 -5.81
N GLU A 322 -0.62 24.66 -6.73
CA GLU A 322 -0.56 23.74 -7.87
C GLU A 322 -0.46 22.30 -7.41
N ARG A 323 0.45 22.03 -6.47
CA ARG A 323 0.67 20.68 -5.95
C ARG A 323 -0.51 20.18 -5.11
N LEU A 324 -1.14 21.07 -4.31
CA LEU A 324 -2.36 20.73 -3.57
C LEU A 324 -3.50 20.32 -4.50
N LEU A 325 -3.71 21.05 -5.59
CA LEU A 325 -4.74 20.74 -6.60
C LEU A 325 -4.42 19.44 -7.34
N ASP A 326 -3.15 19.21 -7.75
CA ASP A 326 -2.76 17.98 -8.45
C ASP A 326 -2.91 16.76 -7.54
N ALA A 327 -2.54 16.83 -6.25
CA ALA A 327 -2.75 15.74 -5.30
C ALA A 327 -4.24 15.40 -5.15
N ASN A 328 -5.09 16.41 -4.94
CA ASN A 328 -6.53 16.20 -4.83
C ASN A 328 -7.13 15.63 -6.13
N ARG A 329 -6.69 16.10 -7.29
CA ARG A 329 -7.14 15.56 -8.58
C ARG A 329 -6.81 14.06 -8.68
N ARG A 330 -5.62 13.62 -8.28
CA ARG A 330 -5.21 12.21 -8.29
C ARG A 330 -6.01 11.37 -7.29
N ILE A 331 -6.28 11.90 -6.10
CA ILE A 331 -7.13 11.25 -5.10
C ILE A 331 -8.55 11.05 -5.64
N LEU A 332 -9.14 12.11 -6.19
CA LEU A 332 -10.48 12.05 -6.78
C LEU A 332 -10.53 11.16 -8.01
N ALA A 333 -9.48 11.18 -8.85
CA ALA A 333 -9.38 10.30 -10.02
C ALA A 333 -9.31 8.82 -9.62
N LEU A 334 -8.58 8.45 -8.56
CA LEU A 334 -8.60 7.09 -8.03
C LEU A 334 -10.00 6.70 -7.55
N LYS A 335 -10.66 7.58 -6.78
CA LYS A 335 -12.06 7.35 -6.33
C LYS A 335 -13.02 7.16 -7.50
N ALA A 336 -12.88 7.97 -8.54
CA ALA A 336 -13.67 7.88 -9.77
C ALA A 336 -13.40 6.58 -10.53
N SER A 337 -12.12 6.16 -10.66
CA SER A 337 -11.74 4.91 -11.33
C SER A 337 -12.33 3.66 -10.65
N LEU A 338 -12.56 3.73 -9.35
CA LEU A 338 -13.24 2.69 -8.55
C LEU A 338 -14.76 2.87 -8.49
N ARG A 339 -15.29 3.91 -9.19
CA ARG A 339 -16.71 4.27 -9.24
C ARG A 339 -17.31 4.55 -7.86
N LEU A 340 -16.51 5.06 -6.90
CA LEU A 340 -16.99 5.29 -5.54
C LEU A 340 -18.07 6.37 -5.49
N HIS A 341 -18.00 7.40 -6.33
CA HIS A 341 -19.01 8.44 -6.43
C HIS A 341 -20.38 7.89 -6.85
N GLU A 342 -20.43 6.98 -7.84
CA GLU A 342 -21.66 6.32 -8.25
C GLU A 342 -22.21 5.38 -7.17
N LYS A 343 -21.30 4.60 -6.54
CA LYS A 343 -21.67 3.70 -5.44
C LYS A 343 -22.23 4.48 -4.24
N LYS A 344 -21.70 5.71 -3.97
CA LYS A 344 -22.23 6.57 -2.92
C LYS A 344 -23.67 6.99 -3.19
N ILE A 345 -23.96 7.44 -4.41
CA ILE A 345 -25.34 7.82 -4.83
C ILE A 345 -26.29 6.64 -4.66
N LYS A 346 -25.83 5.44 -5.01
CA LYS A 346 -26.62 4.19 -4.92
C LYS A 346 -26.63 3.57 -3.52
N ARG A 347 -25.93 4.15 -2.53
CA ARG A 347 -25.70 3.60 -1.19
C ARG A 347 -25.09 2.17 -1.22
N GLN A 348 -24.10 1.97 -2.08
CA GLN A 348 -23.44 0.69 -2.36
C GLN A 348 -21.92 0.75 -2.12
N LEU A 349 -21.45 1.70 -1.31
CA LEU A 349 -20.02 1.82 -0.97
C LEU A 349 -19.53 0.65 -0.15
N VAL A 350 -20.38 0.13 0.73
CA VAL A 350 -20.14 -1.07 1.52
C VAL A 350 -21.26 -2.07 1.19
N PRO A 351 -20.92 -3.32 0.85
CA PRO A 351 -21.93 -4.35 0.58
C PRO A 351 -22.77 -4.67 1.83
N GLY A 352 -23.96 -5.25 1.62
CA GLY A 352 -24.80 -5.71 2.72
C GLY A 352 -24.22 -6.92 3.47
N LYS A 353 -24.80 -7.25 4.61
CA LYS A 353 -24.34 -8.36 5.48
C LYS A 353 -24.26 -9.72 4.78
N GLU A 354 -25.05 -9.94 3.74
CA GLU A 354 -25.02 -11.17 2.94
C GLU A 354 -23.65 -11.37 2.23
N ALA A 355 -22.88 -10.31 2.01
CA ALA A 355 -21.55 -10.41 1.42
C ALA A 355 -20.54 -11.06 2.35
N LEU A 356 -20.80 -11.08 3.67
CA LEU A 356 -19.91 -11.72 4.66
C LEU A 356 -19.77 -13.24 4.43
N LYS A 357 -20.73 -13.87 3.77
CA LYS A 357 -20.62 -15.29 3.37
C LYS A 357 -19.49 -15.55 2.35
N ASN A 358 -18.93 -14.49 1.73
CA ASN A 358 -17.80 -14.62 0.82
C ASN A 358 -16.46 -14.76 1.56
N LEU A 359 -16.43 -14.56 2.88
CA LEU A 359 -15.24 -14.82 3.69
C LEU A 359 -15.12 -16.32 3.97
N ARG A 360 -13.88 -16.81 3.93
CA ARG A 360 -13.55 -18.21 4.28
C ARG A 360 -14.42 -19.24 3.57
N THR A 361 -14.71 -19.03 2.30
CA THR A 361 -15.44 -20.02 1.50
C THR A 361 -14.69 -21.36 1.49
N THR A 362 -15.39 -22.44 1.19
CA THR A 362 -14.76 -23.76 1.05
C THR A 362 -13.61 -23.74 0.04
N GLU A 363 -13.77 -22.98 -1.05
CA GLU A 363 -12.73 -22.80 -2.08
C GLU A 363 -11.50 -22.07 -1.52
N HIS A 364 -11.69 -20.96 -0.81
CA HIS A 364 -10.58 -20.21 -0.19
C HIS A 364 -9.79 -21.05 0.80
N ILE A 365 -10.49 -21.83 1.64
CA ILE A 365 -9.85 -22.74 2.59
C ILE A 365 -9.08 -23.85 1.87
N GLN A 366 -9.65 -24.40 0.79
CA GLN A 366 -9.00 -25.42 -0.01
C GLN A 366 -7.71 -24.87 -0.69
N TRP A 367 -7.79 -23.68 -1.28
CA TRP A 367 -6.62 -23.04 -1.87
C TRP A 367 -5.51 -22.75 -0.85
N ALA A 368 -5.88 -22.35 0.38
CA ALA A 368 -4.89 -22.16 1.47
C ALA A 368 -4.19 -23.46 1.85
N LYS A 369 -4.91 -24.59 1.91
CA LYS A 369 -4.33 -25.90 2.16
C LYS A 369 -3.40 -26.34 1.03
N GLU A 370 -3.82 -26.15 -0.22
CA GLU A 370 -2.99 -26.45 -1.39
C GLU A 370 -1.69 -25.66 -1.39
N LEU A 371 -1.75 -24.35 -1.07
CA LEU A 371 -0.53 -23.55 -0.94
C LEU A 371 0.37 -24.08 0.17
N ALA A 372 -0.18 -24.39 1.34
CA ALA A 372 0.59 -24.91 2.45
C ALA A 372 1.31 -26.21 2.06
N ASP A 373 0.61 -27.12 1.39
CA ASP A 373 1.21 -28.40 0.93
C ASP A 373 2.27 -28.18 -0.15
N GLN A 374 2.05 -27.28 -1.12
CA GLN A 374 2.95 -27.05 -2.25
C GLN A 374 4.17 -26.19 -1.90
N SER A 375 4.09 -25.40 -0.84
CA SER A 375 5.18 -24.51 -0.42
C SER A 375 6.20 -25.16 0.51
N VAL A 376 5.93 -26.38 0.98
CA VAL A 376 6.88 -27.11 1.83
C VAL A 376 8.20 -27.32 1.08
N THR A 377 9.28 -26.81 1.67
CA THR A 377 10.61 -26.82 1.06
C THR A 377 11.61 -27.54 1.96
N LEU A 378 12.22 -28.57 1.43
CA LEU A 378 13.31 -29.29 2.11
C LEU A 378 14.60 -28.44 2.00
N VAL A 379 14.90 -27.67 3.04
CA VAL A 379 16.08 -26.80 3.06
C VAL A 379 17.36 -27.57 3.37
N LYS A 380 17.25 -28.62 4.20
CA LYS A 380 18.38 -29.47 4.58
C LYS A 380 17.89 -30.87 4.87
N ASP A 381 18.50 -31.89 4.23
CA ASP A 381 18.28 -33.28 4.51
C ASP A 381 19.53 -33.91 5.17
N ILE A 382 19.32 -34.61 6.27
CA ILE A 382 20.31 -35.50 6.85
C ILE A 382 19.81 -36.90 6.55
N ALA A 383 20.48 -37.62 5.68
CA ALA A 383 20.03 -38.82 4.95
C ALA A 383 19.35 -39.93 5.78
N GLU A 384 19.43 -39.91 7.09
CA GLU A 384 18.85 -40.96 7.95
C GLU A 384 17.57 -40.46 8.68
N ASN A 385 17.18 -39.19 8.51
CA ASN A 385 16.06 -38.61 9.24
C ASN A 385 14.74 -38.56 8.44
N LEU A 386 14.80 -38.76 7.13
CA LEU A 386 13.61 -38.75 6.27
C LEU A 386 13.51 -40.02 5.43
N PRO A 387 12.31 -40.60 5.25
CA PRO A 387 11.03 -40.19 5.84
C PRO A 387 10.93 -40.48 7.34
N ILE A 388 10.17 -39.66 8.08
CA ILE A 388 9.86 -39.95 9.50
C ILE A 388 8.93 -41.15 9.55
N LEU A 389 9.47 -42.32 9.83
CA LEU A 389 8.73 -43.59 9.81
C LEU A 389 7.96 -43.88 11.12
N SER A 390 8.25 -43.14 12.19
CA SER A 390 7.60 -43.31 13.49
C SER A 390 7.71 -42.07 14.34
N LEU A 391 6.61 -41.68 15.00
CA LEU A 391 6.56 -40.59 15.98
C LEU A 391 7.36 -40.86 17.27
N ILE A 392 7.79 -42.10 17.50
CA ILE A 392 8.58 -42.50 18.68
C ILE A 392 9.98 -41.85 18.65
N HIS A 393 10.48 -41.46 17.49
CA HIS A 393 11.78 -40.78 17.34
C HIS A 393 11.77 -39.27 17.53
N ILE A 394 10.61 -38.69 17.86
CA ILE A 394 10.43 -37.23 18.07
C ILE A 394 10.52 -36.88 19.56
N SER A 395 10.64 -37.81 20.46
CA SER A 395 10.54 -37.63 21.91
C SER A 395 11.87 -37.53 22.67
N GLU A 396 13.01 -37.29 21.98
CA GLU A 396 14.30 -37.01 22.63
C GLU A 396 14.88 -35.64 22.23
#